data_de05004111c0b547ed39f9de031edc57
#
_entry.id   de05004111c0b547ed39f9de031edc57
#
_cell.length_a   1.000
_cell.length_b   1.000
_cell.length_c   1.000
_cell.angle_alpha   90.00
_cell.angle_beta   90.00
_cell.angle_gamma   90.00
#
_symmetry.space_group_name_H-M   'P 1'
#
loop_
_entity.id
_entity.type
_entity.pdbx_description
1 polymer ?
#
loop_
_entity_poly.entity_id
_entity_poly.type
_entity_poly.pdbx_seq_one_letter_code
_entity_poly.pdbx_strand_id
1 'polypeptide(L)'
;MLAAGSKSATATTPASAPEEARLVWKRIVEPVQPFLDAVSRRLEEQVGAFDPEISAYARYALSNQGKQLRPALVALAANAAGRTTDDHVTVAVVIEMVHLATLVHDDVMDSAEIRRRRPTLAANWGNEISVLVGDCLFAHSLKLAASFPTPVICRAVASATNTVCSGEILQTHRRLNFEVSRAEYFKVLGMKTAELFALSCELGALLSGAAENERAALRAYGMALGTAYQIYDDCVDVFGSEASVGKSLGTDLASGKLTLPILVVLERANAEERARLRELVQAWRPHHMDKVLALLQQHDALKESRRVIFQYLAAANQSLAVLPESHGRAALTMLSEFLGRQTIALGG
;
A
#
# COMPACT_ATOMS: atom_id res chain seq x y z
N MET A 1 -34.68 -22.58 52.30
CA MET A 1 -34.35 -23.01 50.90
C MET A 1 -33.94 -21.81 50.13
N LEU A 2 -32.64 -21.59 49.97
CA LEU A 2 -32.05 -20.48 49.19
C LEU A 2 -31.53 -21.07 47.89
N ALA A 3 -32.10 -20.66 46.75
CA ALA A 3 -31.65 -21.05 45.44
C ALA A 3 -30.46 -20.18 45.01
N ALA A 4 -29.32 -20.81 44.76
CA ALA A 4 -28.13 -20.18 44.22
C ALA A 4 -28.28 -19.99 42.69
N GLY A 5 -28.32 -18.73 42.27
CA GLY A 5 -28.30 -18.36 40.86
C GLY A 5 -26.87 -18.50 40.29
N SER A 6 -26.65 -19.47 39.42
CA SER A 6 -25.43 -19.64 38.66
C SER A 6 -25.35 -18.53 37.59
N LYS A 7 -24.37 -17.62 37.70
CA LYS A 7 -23.99 -16.69 36.63
C LYS A 7 -23.24 -17.51 35.57
N SER A 8 -23.88 -17.72 34.41
CA SER A 8 -23.24 -18.21 33.20
C SER A 8 -22.24 -17.18 32.71
N ALA A 9 -20.96 -17.48 32.77
CA ALA A 9 -19.91 -16.73 32.09
C ALA A 9 -20.04 -17.01 30.59
N THR A 10 -20.45 -16.02 29.82
CA THR A 10 -20.42 -16.06 28.36
C THR A 10 -18.97 -16.14 27.90
N ALA A 11 -18.52 -17.31 27.50
CA ALA A 11 -17.25 -17.51 26.81
C ALA A 11 -17.31 -16.75 25.48
N THR A 12 -16.57 -15.63 25.38
CA THR A 12 -16.35 -14.93 24.10
C THR A 12 -15.55 -15.84 23.19
N THR A 13 -16.15 -16.29 22.10
CA THR A 13 -15.45 -17.02 21.03
C THR A 13 -14.29 -16.14 20.54
N PRO A 14 -13.05 -16.68 20.39
CA PRO A 14 -11.93 -15.89 19.88
C PRO A 14 -12.26 -15.40 18.46
N ALA A 15 -12.02 -14.10 18.21
CA ALA A 15 -12.24 -13.49 16.91
C ALA A 15 -11.40 -14.19 15.83
N SER A 16 -11.93 -14.32 14.62
CA SER A 16 -11.17 -14.87 13.50
C SER A 16 -9.97 -13.96 13.17
N ALA A 17 -8.87 -14.50 12.65
CA ALA A 17 -7.65 -13.75 12.33
C ALA A 17 -7.91 -12.47 11.48
N PRO A 18 -8.82 -12.46 10.48
CA PRO A 18 -9.19 -11.25 9.75
C PRO A 18 -9.93 -10.21 10.61
N GLU A 19 -10.73 -10.65 11.58
CA GLU A 19 -11.47 -9.77 12.49
C GLU A 19 -10.54 -9.13 13.51
N GLU A 20 -9.59 -9.89 14.04
CA GLU A 20 -8.55 -9.37 14.92
C GLU A 20 -7.69 -8.30 14.22
N ALA A 21 -7.27 -8.56 12.99
CA ALA A 21 -6.54 -7.60 12.18
C ALA A 21 -7.32 -6.29 11.96
N ARG A 22 -8.65 -6.40 11.73
CA ARG A 22 -9.53 -5.24 11.59
C ARG A 22 -9.65 -4.43 12.90
N LEU A 23 -9.73 -5.10 14.04
CA LEU A 23 -9.80 -4.46 15.35
C LEU A 23 -8.50 -3.74 15.69
N VAL A 24 -7.34 -4.34 15.40
CA VAL A 24 -6.03 -3.70 15.61
C VAL A 24 -5.88 -2.48 14.72
N TRP A 25 -6.21 -2.58 13.44
CA TRP A 25 -6.21 -1.44 12.53
C TRP A 25 -7.08 -0.30 13.06
N LYS A 26 -8.31 -0.59 13.50
CA LYS A 26 -9.23 0.39 14.07
C LYS A 26 -8.62 1.14 15.24
N ARG A 27 -7.93 0.45 16.15
CA ARG A 27 -7.24 1.08 17.30
C ARG A 27 -6.11 2.01 16.87
N ILE A 28 -5.35 1.64 15.83
CA ILE A 28 -4.25 2.47 15.33
C ILE A 28 -4.78 3.78 14.76
N VAL A 29 -5.89 3.74 14.02
CA VAL A 29 -6.46 4.92 13.34
C VAL A 29 -7.50 5.67 14.16
N GLU A 30 -7.97 5.11 15.27
CA GLU A 30 -8.99 5.74 16.13
C GLU A 30 -8.66 7.21 16.50
N PRO A 31 -7.41 7.57 16.90
CA PRO A 31 -7.06 8.94 17.22
C PRO A 31 -7.14 9.91 16.03
N VAL A 32 -7.05 9.38 14.80
CA VAL A 32 -7.08 10.15 13.55
C VAL A 32 -8.37 9.93 12.76
N GLN A 33 -9.34 9.20 13.29
CA GLN A 33 -10.60 8.91 12.59
C GLN A 33 -11.33 10.19 12.15
N PRO A 34 -11.46 11.25 12.97
CA PRO A 34 -12.09 12.50 12.55
C PRO A 34 -11.38 13.15 11.33
N PHE A 35 -10.06 13.00 11.25
CA PHE A 35 -9.26 13.45 10.11
C PHE A 35 -9.58 12.62 8.86
N LEU A 36 -9.63 11.29 8.97
CA LEU A 36 -9.97 10.40 7.84
C LEU A 36 -11.39 10.66 7.32
N ASP A 37 -12.33 10.95 8.22
CA ASP A 37 -13.69 11.34 7.84
C ASP A 37 -13.71 12.69 7.11
N ALA A 38 -12.87 13.65 7.51
CA ALA A 38 -12.71 14.92 6.82
C ALA A 38 -12.10 14.74 5.43
N VAL A 39 -11.10 13.86 5.29
CA VAL A 39 -10.52 13.50 3.98
C VAL A 39 -11.56 12.87 3.07
N SER A 40 -12.37 11.95 3.59
CA SER A 40 -13.44 11.29 2.81
C SER A 40 -14.47 12.30 2.29
N ARG A 41 -14.91 13.22 3.13
CA ARG A 41 -15.83 14.31 2.73
C ARG A 41 -15.18 15.21 1.68
N ARG A 42 -13.92 15.62 1.91
CA ARG A 42 -13.19 16.48 0.98
C ARG A 42 -12.97 15.81 -0.39
N LEU A 43 -12.73 14.48 -0.44
CA LEU A 43 -12.66 13.72 -1.68
C LEU A 43 -13.99 13.72 -2.43
N GLU A 44 -15.12 13.54 -1.73
CA GLU A 44 -16.45 13.62 -2.36
C GLU A 44 -16.77 15.03 -2.88
N GLU A 45 -16.35 16.07 -2.17
CA GLU A 45 -16.47 17.47 -2.63
C GLU A 45 -15.70 17.72 -3.94
N GLN A 46 -14.55 17.03 -4.14
CA GLN A 46 -13.77 17.17 -5.37
C GLN A 46 -14.52 16.67 -6.62
N VAL A 47 -15.51 15.78 -6.48
CA VAL A 47 -16.34 15.35 -7.60
C VAL A 47 -17.05 16.53 -8.25
N GLY A 48 -17.47 17.51 -7.48
CA GLY A 48 -18.10 18.74 -7.97
C GLY A 48 -17.18 19.68 -8.75
N ALA A 49 -15.87 19.44 -8.72
CA ALA A 49 -14.90 20.24 -9.50
C ALA A 49 -14.71 19.73 -10.94
N PHE A 50 -15.26 18.55 -11.26
CA PHE A 50 -15.26 17.99 -12.61
C PHE A 50 -16.51 18.43 -13.37
N ASP A 51 -16.40 18.41 -14.70
CA ASP A 51 -17.55 18.66 -15.56
C ASP A 51 -18.71 17.69 -15.22
N PRO A 52 -19.98 18.17 -15.20
CA PRO A 52 -21.12 17.32 -14.87
C PRO A 52 -21.22 16.02 -15.69
N GLU A 53 -20.83 16.05 -16.97
CA GLU A 53 -20.88 14.88 -17.85
C GLU A 53 -19.87 13.80 -17.48
N ILE A 54 -18.73 14.18 -16.84
CA ILE A 54 -17.69 13.25 -16.42
C ILE A 54 -17.70 12.98 -14.90
N SER A 55 -18.50 13.71 -14.15
CA SER A 55 -18.55 13.62 -12.68
C SER A 55 -18.90 12.20 -12.17
N ALA A 56 -19.67 11.43 -12.94
CA ALA A 56 -20.01 10.06 -12.60
C ALA A 56 -18.76 9.14 -12.58
N TYR A 57 -17.86 9.30 -13.54
CA TYR A 57 -16.60 8.54 -13.60
C TYR A 57 -15.65 8.95 -12.47
N ALA A 58 -15.49 10.26 -12.23
CA ALA A 58 -14.70 10.77 -11.12
C ALA A 58 -15.23 10.27 -9.77
N ARG A 59 -16.55 10.31 -9.55
CA ARG A 59 -17.19 9.76 -8.35
C ARG A 59 -16.91 8.29 -8.18
N TYR A 60 -17.00 7.52 -9.25
CA TYR A 60 -16.73 6.08 -9.21
C TYR A 60 -15.30 5.78 -8.77
N ALA A 61 -14.31 6.50 -9.34
CA ALA A 61 -12.91 6.38 -8.98
C ALA A 61 -12.65 6.81 -7.52
N LEU A 62 -13.14 7.98 -7.11
CA LEU A 62 -12.91 8.57 -5.79
C LEU A 62 -13.65 7.82 -4.67
N SER A 63 -14.79 7.17 -4.96
CA SER A 63 -15.54 6.38 -3.96
C SER A 63 -14.90 5.01 -3.67
N ASN A 64 -13.92 4.57 -4.45
CA ASN A 64 -13.24 3.29 -4.24
C ASN A 64 -12.14 3.39 -3.18
N GLN A 65 -12.47 3.99 -2.04
CA GLN A 65 -11.55 4.17 -0.92
C GLN A 65 -11.29 2.83 -0.22
N GLY A 66 -10.02 2.54 0.06
CA GLY A 66 -9.62 1.39 0.85
C GLY A 66 -9.48 1.72 2.33
N LYS A 67 -8.38 1.25 2.93
CA LYS A 67 -8.04 1.51 4.34
C LYS A 67 -7.55 2.95 4.58
N GLN A 68 -7.46 3.79 3.55
CA GLN A 68 -6.92 5.16 3.63
C GLN A 68 -5.56 5.25 4.35
N LEU A 69 -4.67 4.30 4.04
CA LEU A 69 -3.38 4.19 4.74
C LEU A 69 -2.50 5.43 4.53
N ARG A 70 -2.50 6.02 3.33
CA ARG A 70 -1.72 7.23 3.04
C ARG A 70 -2.27 8.46 3.77
N PRO A 71 -3.58 8.74 3.76
CA PRO A 71 -4.18 9.74 4.65
C PRO A 71 -3.87 9.52 6.14
N ALA A 72 -3.95 8.27 6.61
CA ALA A 72 -3.61 7.94 8.00
C ALA A 72 -2.14 8.28 8.31
N LEU A 73 -1.21 7.98 7.40
CA LEU A 73 0.20 8.33 7.55
C LEU A 73 0.44 9.84 7.61
N VAL A 74 -0.28 10.64 6.79
CA VAL A 74 -0.23 12.12 6.90
C VAL A 74 -0.60 12.56 8.31
N ALA A 75 -1.74 12.07 8.84
CA ALA A 75 -2.22 12.48 10.15
C ALA A 75 -1.32 11.98 11.30
N LEU A 76 -0.87 10.74 11.24
CA LEU A 76 0.00 10.15 12.27
C LEU A 76 1.38 10.84 12.30
N ALA A 77 1.96 11.13 11.14
CA ALA A 77 3.21 11.89 11.04
C ALA A 77 3.03 13.33 11.55
N ALA A 78 1.93 13.98 11.19
CA ALA A 78 1.59 15.29 11.72
C ALA A 78 1.49 15.29 13.26
N ASN A 79 0.81 14.29 13.84
CA ASN A 79 0.65 14.15 15.28
C ASN A 79 1.95 13.70 15.99
N ALA A 80 2.90 13.13 15.26
CA ALA A 80 4.23 12.80 15.81
C ALA A 80 5.15 14.02 15.90
N ALA A 81 4.95 15.02 15.03
CA ALA A 81 5.77 16.23 14.93
C ALA A 81 5.04 17.52 15.43
N GLY A 82 3.72 17.45 15.67
CA GLY A 82 2.92 18.58 16.06
C GLY A 82 1.43 18.27 16.08
N ARG A 83 0.65 18.89 15.19
CA ARG A 83 -0.80 18.71 15.08
C ARG A 83 -1.29 18.76 13.63
N THR A 84 -2.42 18.13 13.37
CA THR A 84 -3.14 18.23 12.08
C THR A 84 -3.87 19.59 11.96
N THR A 85 -3.96 20.07 10.70
CA THR A 85 -4.71 21.26 10.28
C THR A 85 -5.53 20.95 9.04
N ASP A 86 -6.29 21.90 8.52
CA ASP A 86 -7.05 21.74 7.27
C ASP A 86 -6.12 21.54 6.04
N ASP A 87 -4.93 22.14 6.08
CA ASP A 87 -3.90 21.93 5.05
C ASP A 87 -3.45 20.46 4.97
N HIS A 88 -3.38 19.76 6.11
CA HIS A 88 -3.11 18.32 6.13
C HIS A 88 -4.23 17.52 5.48
N VAL A 89 -5.50 17.92 5.68
CA VAL A 89 -6.63 17.28 4.99
C VAL A 89 -6.49 17.46 3.48
N THR A 90 -6.17 18.67 3.03
CA THR A 90 -5.98 18.98 1.61
C THR A 90 -4.83 18.16 1.02
N VAL A 91 -3.67 18.10 1.69
CA VAL A 91 -2.52 17.30 1.21
C VAL A 91 -2.83 15.78 1.20
N ALA A 92 -3.58 15.30 2.19
CA ALA A 92 -4.00 13.90 2.22
C ALA A 92 -4.95 13.56 1.06
N VAL A 93 -5.87 14.47 0.70
CA VAL A 93 -6.72 14.36 -0.50
C VAL A 93 -5.88 14.33 -1.77
N VAL A 94 -4.91 15.23 -1.90
CA VAL A 94 -3.99 15.26 -3.06
C VAL A 94 -3.26 13.93 -3.24
N ILE A 95 -2.66 13.40 -2.16
CA ILE A 95 -1.91 12.13 -2.19
C ILE A 95 -2.84 10.96 -2.51
N GLU A 96 -4.04 10.92 -1.92
CA GLU A 96 -5.00 9.85 -2.18
C GLU A 96 -5.52 9.91 -3.62
N MET A 97 -5.74 11.11 -4.19
CA MET A 97 -6.10 11.25 -5.61
C MET A 97 -4.99 10.76 -6.54
N VAL A 98 -3.73 11.10 -6.27
CA VAL A 98 -2.58 10.53 -7.00
C VAL A 98 -2.60 9.01 -6.93
N HIS A 99 -2.80 8.45 -5.72
CA HIS A 99 -2.89 7.00 -5.55
C HIS A 99 -4.06 6.38 -6.33
N LEU A 100 -5.25 6.98 -6.27
CA LEU A 100 -6.42 6.48 -7.00
C LEU A 100 -6.23 6.56 -8.52
N ALA A 101 -5.56 7.60 -9.03
CA ALA A 101 -5.18 7.72 -10.42
C ALA A 101 -4.26 6.57 -10.86
N THR A 102 -3.22 6.25 -10.03
CA THR A 102 -2.34 5.11 -10.32
C THR A 102 -3.11 3.79 -10.34
N LEU A 103 -4.06 3.58 -9.41
CA LEU A 103 -4.87 2.37 -9.41
C LEU A 103 -5.75 2.23 -10.66
N VAL A 104 -6.31 3.35 -11.15
CA VAL A 104 -7.12 3.35 -12.38
C VAL A 104 -6.27 2.97 -13.59
N HIS A 105 -5.05 3.49 -13.69
CA HIS A 105 -4.11 3.15 -14.77
C HIS A 105 -3.60 1.70 -14.62
N ASP A 106 -3.27 1.25 -13.40
CA ASP A 106 -2.86 -0.13 -13.13
C ASP A 106 -3.93 -1.13 -13.56
N ASP A 107 -5.22 -0.83 -13.31
CA ASP A 107 -6.34 -1.69 -13.72
C ASP A 107 -6.40 -1.89 -15.25
N VAL A 108 -6.04 -0.86 -16.02
CA VAL A 108 -5.94 -0.95 -17.49
C VAL A 108 -4.73 -1.79 -17.90
N MET A 109 -3.56 -1.51 -17.30
CA MET A 109 -2.30 -2.18 -17.67
C MET A 109 -2.26 -3.66 -17.29
N ASP A 110 -2.95 -4.03 -16.20
CA ASP A 110 -3.04 -5.41 -15.71
C ASP A 110 -4.32 -6.11 -16.22
N SER A 111 -5.15 -5.44 -17.05
CA SER A 111 -6.44 -5.95 -17.56
C SER A 111 -7.34 -6.47 -16.43
N ALA A 112 -7.37 -5.75 -15.31
CA ALA A 112 -8.11 -6.15 -14.13
C ALA A 112 -9.61 -5.84 -14.28
N GLU A 113 -10.45 -6.87 -14.12
CA GLU A 113 -11.91 -6.73 -14.20
C GLU A 113 -12.52 -6.30 -12.86
N ILE A 114 -11.92 -6.72 -11.74
CA ILE A 114 -12.44 -6.50 -10.39
C ILE A 114 -11.34 -5.95 -9.49
N ARG A 115 -11.68 -4.88 -8.74
CA ARG A 115 -10.87 -4.32 -7.66
C ARG A 115 -11.74 -4.08 -6.43
N ARG A 116 -11.30 -4.57 -5.27
CA ARG A 116 -12.04 -4.43 -3.99
C ARG A 116 -13.49 -4.88 -4.09
N ARG A 117 -13.75 -6.01 -4.75
CA ARG A 117 -15.08 -6.61 -4.99
C ARG A 117 -16.04 -5.74 -5.82
N ARG A 118 -15.51 -4.80 -6.59
CA ARG A 118 -16.27 -3.97 -7.54
C ARG A 118 -15.64 -4.09 -8.93
N PRO A 119 -16.42 -4.00 -10.02
CA PRO A 119 -15.83 -3.86 -11.35
C PRO A 119 -14.85 -2.70 -11.39
N THR A 120 -13.80 -2.81 -12.19
CA THR A 120 -12.88 -1.69 -12.42
C THR A 120 -13.56 -0.63 -13.28
N LEU A 121 -12.96 0.55 -13.36
CA LEU A 121 -13.43 1.61 -14.26
C LEU A 121 -13.32 1.12 -15.71
N ALA A 122 -12.26 0.40 -16.04
CA ALA A 122 -12.03 -0.22 -17.35
C ALA A 122 -13.08 -1.28 -17.70
N ALA A 123 -13.49 -2.10 -16.75
CA ALA A 123 -14.55 -3.09 -16.96
C ALA A 123 -15.93 -2.45 -17.22
N ASN A 124 -16.21 -1.29 -16.61
CA ASN A 124 -17.49 -0.61 -16.77
C ASN A 124 -17.56 0.28 -18.03
N TRP A 125 -16.48 1.00 -18.35
CA TRP A 125 -16.50 2.07 -19.37
C TRP A 125 -15.36 1.99 -20.38
N GLY A 126 -14.55 0.94 -20.32
CA GLY A 126 -13.46 0.72 -21.25
C GLY A 126 -12.16 1.44 -20.87
N ASN A 127 -11.08 1.01 -21.55
CA ASN A 127 -9.72 1.48 -21.25
C ASN A 127 -9.52 2.96 -21.55
N GLU A 128 -10.12 3.48 -22.63
CA GLU A 128 -9.96 4.88 -23.04
C GLU A 128 -10.47 5.83 -21.96
N ILE A 129 -11.69 5.59 -21.45
CA ILE A 129 -12.27 6.39 -20.37
C ILE A 129 -11.43 6.27 -19.10
N SER A 130 -10.95 5.09 -18.78
CA SER A 130 -10.13 4.87 -17.60
C SER A 130 -8.81 5.65 -17.63
N VAL A 131 -8.09 5.62 -18.75
CA VAL A 131 -6.86 6.39 -18.92
C VAL A 131 -7.14 7.89 -18.73
N LEU A 132 -8.15 8.43 -19.43
CA LEU A 132 -8.51 9.85 -19.35
C LEU A 132 -8.98 10.26 -17.93
N VAL A 133 -9.71 9.41 -17.22
CA VAL A 133 -10.10 9.69 -15.83
C VAL A 133 -8.87 9.70 -14.92
N GLY A 134 -7.94 8.76 -15.07
CA GLY A 134 -6.68 8.77 -14.34
C GLY A 134 -5.88 10.05 -14.57
N ASP A 135 -5.77 10.52 -15.83
CA ASP A 135 -5.12 11.78 -16.20
C ASP A 135 -5.82 12.99 -15.57
N CYS A 136 -7.16 13.00 -15.58
CA CYS A 136 -7.95 14.05 -14.93
C CYS A 136 -7.70 14.09 -13.43
N LEU A 137 -7.61 12.93 -12.75
CA LEU A 137 -7.30 12.84 -11.32
C LEU A 137 -5.89 13.37 -11.02
N PHE A 138 -4.88 13.02 -11.83
CA PHE A 138 -3.53 13.58 -11.70
C PHE A 138 -3.52 15.10 -11.88
N ALA A 139 -4.13 15.60 -12.96
CA ALA A 139 -4.20 17.03 -13.22
C ALA A 139 -4.90 17.79 -12.08
N HIS A 140 -6.01 17.25 -11.57
CA HIS A 140 -6.75 17.85 -10.46
C HIS A 140 -5.96 17.82 -9.15
N SER A 141 -5.25 16.73 -8.84
CA SER A 141 -4.39 16.64 -7.68
C SER A 141 -3.28 17.70 -7.69
N LEU A 142 -2.66 17.94 -8.86
CA LEU A 142 -1.66 19.00 -9.03
C LEU A 142 -2.28 20.40 -8.92
N LYS A 143 -3.50 20.62 -9.43
CA LYS A 143 -4.24 21.87 -9.24
C LYS A 143 -4.47 22.16 -7.75
N LEU A 144 -4.88 21.16 -6.97
CA LEU A 144 -5.03 21.32 -5.52
C LEU A 144 -3.69 21.57 -4.83
N ALA A 145 -2.63 20.84 -5.20
CA ALA A 145 -1.29 21.04 -4.65
C ALA A 145 -0.73 22.44 -4.96
N ALA A 146 -1.11 23.02 -6.12
CA ALA A 146 -0.72 24.36 -6.51
C ALA A 146 -1.51 25.47 -5.79
N SER A 147 -2.59 25.15 -5.08
CA SER A 147 -3.35 26.13 -4.29
C SER A 147 -2.67 26.53 -2.98
N PHE A 148 -1.64 25.79 -2.55
CA PHE A 148 -0.86 26.16 -1.38
C PHE A 148 -0.08 27.46 -1.60
N PRO A 149 0.14 28.28 -0.54
CA PRO A 149 0.80 29.58 -0.68
C PRO A 149 2.22 29.51 -1.23
N THR A 150 2.90 28.35 -1.08
CA THR A 150 4.25 28.13 -1.58
C THR A 150 4.31 26.94 -2.53
N PRO A 151 5.23 26.93 -3.50
CA PRO A 151 5.34 25.84 -4.46
C PRO A 151 5.92 24.54 -3.89
N VAL A 152 6.24 24.49 -2.59
CA VAL A 152 6.91 23.34 -1.95
C VAL A 152 6.05 22.08 -2.05
N ILE A 153 4.77 22.17 -1.70
CA ILE A 153 3.84 21.05 -1.75
C ILE A 153 3.67 20.56 -3.20
N CYS A 154 3.40 21.48 -4.13
CA CYS A 154 3.20 21.13 -5.54
C CYS A 154 4.45 20.46 -6.14
N ARG A 155 5.65 20.97 -5.84
CA ARG A 155 6.91 20.33 -6.29
C ARG A 155 7.11 18.94 -5.70
N ALA A 156 6.85 18.76 -4.41
CA ALA A 156 6.98 17.46 -3.76
C ALA A 156 6.01 16.43 -4.36
N VAL A 157 4.76 16.80 -4.56
CA VAL A 157 3.73 15.95 -5.18
C VAL A 157 4.09 15.61 -6.63
N ALA A 158 4.49 16.61 -7.43
CA ALA A 158 4.88 16.40 -8.83
C ALA A 158 6.11 15.50 -8.95
N SER A 159 7.13 15.69 -8.09
CA SER A 159 8.32 14.85 -8.04
C SER A 159 7.98 13.40 -7.67
N ALA A 160 7.16 13.20 -6.65
CA ALA A 160 6.73 11.87 -6.23
C ALA A 160 5.89 11.18 -7.31
N THR A 161 4.96 11.90 -7.96
CA THR A 161 4.16 11.37 -9.07
C THR A 161 5.06 10.92 -10.23
N ASN A 162 6.05 11.73 -10.61
CA ASN A 162 7.03 11.35 -11.64
C ASN A 162 7.83 10.10 -11.23
N THR A 163 8.24 10.02 -9.96
CA THR A 163 8.96 8.84 -9.42
C THR A 163 8.10 7.58 -9.50
N VAL A 164 6.82 7.67 -9.11
CA VAL A 164 5.87 6.55 -9.16
C VAL A 164 5.66 6.08 -10.60
N CYS A 165 5.38 6.99 -11.53
CA CYS A 165 5.21 6.66 -12.96
C CYS A 165 6.49 6.01 -13.53
N SER A 166 7.66 6.52 -13.19
CA SER A 166 8.95 5.95 -13.59
C SER A 166 9.13 4.54 -13.02
N GLY A 167 8.72 4.30 -11.77
CA GLY A 167 8.73 2.98 -11.14
C GLY A 167 7.85 1.98 -11.89
N GLU A 168 6.66 2.41 -12.32
CA GLU A 168 5.74 1.57 -13.10
C GLU A 168 6.31 1.21 -14.47
N ILE A 169 6.90 2.18 -15.17
CA ILE A 169 7.57 1.95 -16.46
C ILE A 169 8.70 0.94 -16.29
N LEU A 170 9.53 1.09 -15.25
CA LEU A 170 10.63 0.15 -14.97
C LEU A 170 10.11 -1.25 -14.62
N GLN A 171 9.03 -1.37 -13.85
CA GLN A 171 8.42 -2.67 -13.54
C GLN A 171 7.91 -3.35 -14.80
N THR A 172 7.19 -2.61 -15.64
CA THR A 172 6.63 -3.12 -16.90
C THR A 172 7.73 -3.58 -17.87
N HIS A 173 8.80 -2.79 -17.98
CA HIS A 173 9.95 -3.15 -18.84
C HIS A 173 10.67 -4.41 -18.35
N ARG A 174 10.56 -4.75 -17.06
CA ARG A 174 11.22 -5.92 -16.46
C ARG A 174 10.33 -7.16 -16.35
N ARG A 175 9.11 -7.13 -16.87
CA ARG A 175 8.24 -8.32 -16.90
C ARG A 175 8.95 -9.48 -17.59
N LEU A 176 8.89 -10.67 -16.98
CA LEU A 176 9.55 -11.89 -17.46
C LEU A 176 11.07 -11.78 -17.64
N ASN A 177 11.73 -10.79 -17.08
CA ASN A 177 13.19 -10.70 -17.07
C ASN A 177 13.76 -11.44 -15.85
N PHE A 178 14.20 -12.68 -16.04
CA PHE A 178 14.71 -13.54 -14.98
C PHE A 178 16.13 -13.19 -14.50
N GLU A 179 16.74 -12.15 -15.07
CA GLU A 179 18.06 -11.64 -14.66
C GLU A 179 17.93 -10.40 -13.74
N VAL A 180 16.69 -10.04 -13.33
CA VAL A 180 16.46 -8.92 -12.40
C VAL A 180 17.11 -9.21 -11.04
N SER A 181 17.96 -8.30 -10.60
CA SER A 181 18.58 -8.35 -9.27
C SER A 181 17.63 -7.88 -8.16
N ARG A 182 17.91 -8.29 -6.92
CA ARG A 182 17.20 -7.74 -5.74
C ARG A 182 17.30 -6.21 -5.66
N ALA A 183 18.44 -5.64 -6.00
CA ALA A 183 18.63 -4.19 -5.96
C ALA A 183 17.68 -3.46 -6.92
N GLU A 184 17.50 -4.01 -8.13
CA GLU A 184 16.53 -3.47 -9.09
C GLU A 184 15.09 -3.68 -8.67
N TYR A 185 14.76 -4.82 -8.06
CA TYR A 185 13.45 -5.07 -7.47
C TYR A 185 13.15 -4.04 -6.37
N PHE A 186 14.03 -3.87 -5.38
CA PHE A 186 13.83 -2.89 -4.30
C PHE A 186 13.79 -1.44 -4.81
N LYS A 187 14.56 -1.11 -5.86
CA LYS A 187 14.46 0.20 -6.51
C LYS A 187 13.03 0.44 -7.04
N VAL A 188 12.45 -0.54 -7.73
CA VAL A 188 11.07 -0.43 -8.24
C VAL A 188 10.07 -0.29 -7.10
N LEU A 189 10.18 -1.08 -6.03
CA LEU A 189 9.28 -0.95 -4.87
C LEU A 189 9.37 0.42 -4.22
N GLY A 190 10.60 0.92 -4.06
CA GLY A 190 10.85 2.27 -3.53
C GLY A 190 10.14 3.33 -4.36
N MET A 191 10.26 3.25 -5.68
CA MET A 191 9.68 4.22 -6.61
C MET A 191 8.16 4.09 -6.73
N LYS A 192 7.64 2.88 -6.99
CA LYS A 192 6.23 2.65 -7.30
C LYS A 192 5.32 2.77 -6.08
N THR A 193 5.73 2.19 -4.95
CA THR A 193 4.86 2.07 -3.77
C THR A 193 5.32 2.91 -2.60
N ALA A 194 6.59 2.78 -2.18
CA ALA A 194 7.09 3.40 -0.96
C ALA A 194 7.19 4.94 -1.06
N GLU A 195 7.35 5.49 -2.26
CA GLU A 195 7.45 6.94 -2.47
C GLU A 195 6.20 7.70 -1.95
N LEU A 196 4.99 7.21 -2.20
CA LEU A 196 3.78 7.87 -1.67
C LEU A 196 3.62 7.69 -0.16
N PHE A 197 4.15 6.62 0.44
CA PHE A 197 4.22 6.47 1.89
C PHE A 197 5.19 7.50 2.50
N ALA A 198 6.37 7.63 1.89
CA ALA A 198 7.38 8.59 2.27
C ALA A 198 6.87 10.03 2.16
N LEU A 199 6.24 10.37 1.03
CA LEU A 199 5.62 11.68 0.80
C LEU A 199 4.54 11.98 1.84
N SER A 200 3.69 11.00 2.19
CA SER A 200 2.63 11.16 3.19
C SER A 200 3.21 11.57 4.55
N CYS A 201 4.25 10.87 4.99
CA CYS A 201 4.92 11.16 6.26
C CYS A 201 5.68 12.50 6.22
N GLU A 202 6.38 12.79 5.12
CA GLU A 202 7.14 14.03 4.93
C GLU A 202 6.23 15.27 4.95
N LEU A 203 5.14 15.26 4.17
CA LEU A 203 4.23 16.40 4.08
C LEU A 203 3.39 16.56 5.36
N GLY A 204 3.05 15.46 6.04
CA GLY A 204 2.47 15.52 7.37
C GLY A 204 3.38 16.25 8.37
N ALA A 205 4.66 15.93 8.38
CA ALA A 205 5.65 16.59 9.22
C ALA A 205 5.90 18.06 8.79
N LEU A 206 6.05 18.31 7.50
CA LEU A 206 6.31 19.65 6.94
C LEU A 206 5.24 20.65 7.36
N LEU A 207 3.95 20.30 7.16
CA LEU A 207 2.82 21.17 7.49
C LEU A 207 2.62 21.37 8.99
N SER A 208 3.18 20.49 9.83
CA SER A 208 3.21 20.64 11.29
C SER A 208 4.35 21.53 11.78
N GLY A 209 5.22 22.03 10.90
CA GLY A 209 6.37 22.84 11.25
C GLY A 209 7.54 22.06 11.84
N ALA A 210 7.64 20.76 11.58
CA ALA A 210 8.72 19.90 12.04
C ALA A 210 10.09 20.37 11.56
N ALA A 211 11.12 20.17 12.38
CA ALA A 211 12.50 20.42 12.00
C ALA A 211 12.94 19.51 10.84
N GLU A 212 13.98 19.90 10.11
CA GLU A 212 14.47 19.17 8.93
C GLU A 212 14.84 17.72 9.23
N ASN A 213 15.51 17.48 10.36
CA ASN A 213 15.87 16.13 10.79
C ASN A 213 14.64 15.26 11.13
N GLU A 214 13.58 15.84 11.69
CA GLU A 214 12.32 15.13 11.97
C GLU A 214 11.56 14.81 10.68
N ARG A 215 11.53 15.75 9.72
CA ARG A 215 10.95 15.53 8.40
C ARG A 215 11.67 14.41 7.65
N ALA A 216 13.01 14.47 7.64
CA ALA A 216 13.83 13.44 7.00
C ALA A 216 13.63 12.06 7.65
N ALA A 217 13.50 12.00 8.97
CA ALA A 217 13.24 10.78 9.71
C ALA A 217 11.84 10.19 9.39
N LEU A 218 10.80 11.03 9.33
CA LEU A 218 9.46 10.61 8.97
C LEU A 218 9.37 10.18 7.50
N ARG A 219 10.06 10.86 6.57
CA ARG A 219 10.20 10.40 5.21
C ARG A 219 10.88 9.02 5.13
N ALA A 220 11.97 8.81 5.88
CA ALA A 220 12.68 7.52 5.93
C ALA A 220 11.79 6.42 6.52
N TYR A 221 11.02 6.72 7.56
CA TYR A 221 10.01 5.83 8.11
C TYR A 221 9.00 5.39 7.03
N GLY A 222 8.41 6.35 6.33
CA GLY A 222 7.44 6.08 5.27
C GLY A 222 8.03 5.23 4.14
N MET A 223 9.26 5.52 3.71
CA MET A 223 9.97 4.73 2.69
C MET A 223 10.19 3.29 3.14
N ALA A 224 10.66 3.08 4.35
CA ALA A 224 10.91 1.74 4.89
C ALA A 224 9.61 0.96 5.11
N LEU A 225 8.59 1.59 5.70
CA LEU A 225 7.27 0.97 5.91
C LEU A 225 6.61 0.60 4.57
N GLY A 226 6.65 1.50 3.59
CA GLY A 226 6.05 1.28 2.26
C GLY A 226 6.73 0.14 1.51
N THR A 227 8.06 0.03 1.63
CA THR A 227 8.83 -1.10 1.06
C THR A 227 8.44 -2.41 1.74
N ALA A 228 8.40 -2.45 3.09
CA ALA A 228 7.96 -3.63 3.84
C ALA A 228 6.53 -4.03 3.47
N TYR A 229 5.63 -3.06 3.32
CA TYR A 229 4.24 -3.27 2.95
C TYR A 229 4.12 -3.92 1.56
N GLN A 230 4.89 -3.44 0.56
CA GLN A 230 4.85 -4.02 -0.77
C GLN A 230 5.41 -5.43 -0.81
N ILE A 231 6.53 -5.71 -0.11
CA ILE A 231 7.06 -7.08 -0.02
C ILE A 231 6.04 -8.02 0.64
N TYR A 232 5.33 -7.53 1.66
CA TYR A 232 4.24 -8.28 2.28
C TYR A 232 3.10 -8.56 1.29
N ASP A 233 2.66 -7.57 0.51
CA ASP A 233 1.59 -7.74 -0.51
C ASP A 233 2.02 -8.74 -1.59
N ASP A 234 3.25 -8.67 -2.07
CA ASP A 234 3.85 -9.64 -3.00
C ASP A 234 3.87 -11.08 -2.43
N CYS A 235 4.14 -11.21 -1.11
CA CYS A 235 4.07 -12.51 -0.44
C CYS A 235 2.62 -13.00 -0.30
N VAL A 236 1.67 -12.10 -0.04
CA VAL A 236 0.24 -12.43 0.04
C VAL A 236 -0.29 -12.96 -1.29
N ASP A 237 0.18 -12.43 -2.42
CA ASP A 237 -0.23 -12.88 -3.76
C ASP A 237 0.15 -14.34 -4.04
N VAL A 238 1.18 -14.87 -3.37
CA VAL A 238 1.68 -16.25 -3.59
C VAL A 238 1.34 -17.17 -2.42
N PHE A 239 1.51 -16.71 -1.17
CA PHE A 239 1.37 -17.54 0.04
C PHE A 239 0.07 -17.30 0.80
N GLY A 240 -0.76 -16.35 0.36
CA GLY A 240 -2.06 -16.05 0.97
C GLY A 240 -3.11 -17.12 0.72
N SER A 241 -4.31 -16.89 1.21
CA SER A 241 -5.49 -17.68 0.83
C SER A 241 -6.54 -16.76 0.18
N GLU A 242 -7.19 -17.21 -0.89
CA GLU A 242 -8.23 -16.43 -1.59
C GLU A 242 -9.37 -16.04 -0.64
N ALA A 243 -9.69 -16.92 0.31
CA ALA A 243 -10.72 -16.66 1.31
C ALA A 243 -10.36 -15.48 2.23
N SER A 244 -9.08 -15.33 2.61
CA SER A 244 -8.62 -14.25 3.49
C SER A 244 -8.39 -12.94 2.76
N VAL A 245 -7.92 -13.01 1.50
CA VAL A 245 -7.52 -11.84 0.70
C VAL A 245 -8.67 -11.27 -0.11
N GLY A 246 -9.63 -12.13 -0.51
CA GLY A 246 -10.79 -11.73 -1.34
C GLY A 246 -10.44 -11.35 -2.78
N LYS A 247 -9.27 -11.80 -3.27
CA LYS A 247 -8.81 -11.70 -4.67
C LYS A 247 -8.16 -13.00 -5.10
N SER A 248 -8.07 -13.25 -6.39
CA SER A 248 -7.30 -14.37 -6.94
C SER A 248 -5.83 -14.22 -6.61
N LEU A 249 -5.14 -15.34 -6.37
CA LEU A 249 -3.71 -15.41 -6.12
C LEU A 249 -2.92 -15.61 -7.42
N GLY A 250 -1.59 -15.32 -7.37
CA GLY A 250 -0.70 -15.47 -8.51
C GLY A 250 -0.90 -14.41 -9.60
N THR A 251 -1.51 -13.28 -9.26
CA THR A 251 -1.76 -12.18 -10.22
C THR A 251 -0.46 -11.53 -10.68
N ASP A 252 0.56 -11.46 -9.83
CA ASP A 252 1.88 -10.98 -10.20
C ASP A 252 2.57 -11.92 -11.19
N LEU A 253 2.46 -13.23 -10.98
CA LEU A 253 2.97 -14.24 -11.92
C LEU A 253 2.23 -14.20 -13.26
N ALA A 254 0.90 -14.03 -13.23
CA ALA A 254 0.08 -13.87 -14.43
C ALA A 254 0.50 -12.65 -15.27
N SER A 255 0.89 -11.56 -14.62
CA SER A 255 1.41 -10.35 -15.28
C SER A 255 2.91 -10.37 -15.55
N GLY A 256 3.61 -11.48 -15.24
CA GLY A 256 5.05 -11.63 -15.45
C GLY A 256 5.93 -10.82 -14.50
N LYS A 257 5.39 -10.38 -13.36
CA LYS A 257 6.15 -9.67 -12.31
C LYS A 257 6.92 -10.69 -11.46
N LEU A 258 8.24 -10.55 -11.40
CA LEU A 258 9.10 -11.41 -10.58
C LEU A 258 9.33 -10.73 -9.22
N THR A 259 8.59 -11.20 -8.21
CA THR A 259 8.64 -10.65 -6.86
C THR A 259 9.69 -11.34 -5.98
N LEU A 260 9.96 -10.81 -4.79
CA LEU A 260 11.03 -11.32 -3.91
C LEU A 260 11.00 -12.84 -3.71
N PRO A 261 9.85 -13.51 -3.45
CA PRO A 261 9.83 -14.96 -3.33
C PRO A 261 10.41 -15.69 -4.55
N ILE A 262 10.10 -15.21 -5.76
CA ILE A 262 10.62 -15.78 -7.02
C ILE A 262 12.13 -15.52 -7.16
N LEU A 263 12.58 -14.30 -6.84
CA LEU A 263 14.00 -13.94 -6.87
C LEU A 263 14.83 -14.82 -5.93
N VAL A 264 14.30 -15.15 -4.75
CA VAL A 264 14.97 -16.08 -3.82
C VAL A 264 15.20 -17.44 -4.44
N VAL A 265 14.22 -17.99 -5.15
CA VAL A 265 14.41 -19.27 -5.86
C VAL A 265 15.44 -19.13 -6.98
N LEU A 266 15.36 -18.07 -7.80
CA LEU A 266 16.33 -17.84 -8.88
C LEU A 266 17.78 -17.75 -8.38
N GLU A 267 17.99 -17.23 -7.17
CA GLU A 267 19.33 -17.13 -6.56
C GLU A 267 19.83 -18.47 -5.99
N ARG A 268 18.95 -19.25 -5.36
CA ARG A 268 19.32 -20.43 -4.57
C ARG A 268 19.23 -21.77 -5.34
N ALA A 269 18.36 -21.83 -6.34
CA ALA A 269 18.07 -23.03 -7.09
C ALA A 269 19.23 -23.45 -8.00
N ASN A 270 19.33 -24.73 -8.31
CA ASN A 270 20.20 -25.26 -9.34
C ASN A 270 19.70 -24.91 -10.75
N ALA A 271 20.46 -25.27 -11.79
CA ALA A 271 20.14 -24.91 -13.17
C ALA A 271 18.82 -25.53 -13.67
N GLU A 272 18.53 -26.77 -13.29
CA GLU A 272 17.32 -27.49 -13.68
C GLU A 272 16.07 -26.86 -13.02
N GLU A 273 16.12 -26.59 -11.73
CA GLU A 273 15.04 -25.95 -10.98
C GLU A 273 14.76 -24.52 -11.50
N ARG A 274 15.81 -23.75 -11.82
CA ARG A 274 15.67 -22.43 -12.45
C ARG A 274 15.00 -22.50 -13.82
N ALA A 275 15.40 -23.48 -14.65
CA ALA A 275 14.77 -23.70 -15.95
C ALA A 275 13.29 -24.06 -15.80
N ARG A 276 12.97 -24.95 -14.86
CA ARG A 276 11.58 -25.34 -14.53
C ARG A 276 10.75 -24.14 -14.03
N LEU A 277 11.29 -23.31 -13.13
CA LEU A 277 10.59 -22.11 -12.67
C LEU A 277 10.32 -21.14 -13.82
N ARG A 278 11.32 -20.89 -14.69
CA ARG A 278 11.17 -20.04 -15.87
C ARG A 278 10.05 -20.55 -16.78
N GLU A 279 10.00 -21.83 -17.08
CA GLU A 279 8.94 -22.43 -17.89
C GLU A 279 7.55 -22.23 -17.26
N LEU A 280 7.40 -22.51 -15.96
CA LEU A 280 6.13 -22.36 -15.25
C LEU A 280 5.62 -20.92 -15.24
N VAL A 281 6.52 -19.94 -15.12
CA VAL A 281 6.17 -18.52 -15.10
C VAL A 281 5.90 -17.98 -16.51
N GLN A 282 6.71 -18.34 -17.51
CA GLN A 282 6.50 -17.92 -18.90
C GLN A 282 5.19 -18.45 -19.50
N ALA A 283 4.83 -19.68 -19.16
CA ALA A 283 3.58 -20.29 -19.57
C ALA A 283 2.54 -20.31 -18.45
N TRP A 284 2.50 -19.25 -17.62
CA TRP A 284 1.69 -19.19 -16.41
C TRP A 284 0.22 -19.59 -16.65
N ARG A 285 -0.25 -20.45 -15.78
CA ARG A 285 -1.66 -20.85 -15.63
C ARG A 285 -1.94 -21.08 -14.13
N PRO A 286 -3.17 -20.86 -13.64
CA PRO A 286 -3.51 -21.07 -12.23
C PRO A 286 -3.11 -22.43 -11.67
N HIS A 287 -3.21 -23.50 -12.45
CA HIS A 287 -2.81 -24.86 -12.05
C HIS A 287 -1.29 -25.05 -11.89
N HIS A 288 -0.46 -24.07 -12.28
CA HIS A 288 0.97 -24.07 -12.00
C HIS A 288 1.31 -23.62 -10.58
N MET A 289 0.36 -23.02 -9.85
CA MET A 289 0.60 -22.46 -8.52
C MET A 289 1.21 -23.48 -7.57
N ASP A 290 0.67 -24.70 -7.48
CA ASP A 290 1.19 -25.74 -6.58
C ASP A 290 2.66 -26.10 -6.89
N LYS A 291 3.03 -26.13 -8.16
CA LYS A 291 4.41 -26.42 -8.60
C LYS A 291 5.36 -25.28 -8.26
N VAL A 292 4.91 -24.04 -8.40
CA VAL A 292 5.68 -22.85 -7.99
C VAL A 292 5.81 -22.82 -6.47
N LEU A 293 4.74 -23.06 -5.72
CA LEU A 293 4.76 -23.11 -4.26
C LEU A 293 5.74 -24.17 -3.74
N ALA A 294 5.80 -25.34 -4.36
CA ALA A 294 6.76 -26.39 -4.00
C ALA A 294 8.22 -25.90 -4.12
N LEU A 295 8.56 -25.18 -5.20
CA LEU A 295 9.89 -24.59 -5.38
C LEU A 295 10.16 -23.48 -4.35
N LEU A 296 9.18 -22.64 -4.07
CA LEU A 296 9.31 -21.57 -3.09
C LEU A 296 9.53 -22.12 -1.68
N GLN A 297 8.84 -23.21 -1.32
CA GLN A 297 9.01 -23.91 -0.04
C GLN A 297 10.38 -24.56 0.07
N GLN A 298 10.81 -25.27 -0.98
CA GLN A 298 12.11 -25.95 -1.05
C GLN A 298 13.29 -24.98 -0.83
N HIS A 299 13.15 -23.74 -1.26
CA HIS A 299 14.20 -22.71 -1.16
C HIS A 299 13.99 -21.72 -0.02
N ASP A 300 13.08 -21.99 0.94
CA ASP A 300 12.78 -21.11 2.08
C ASP A 300 12.39 -19.67 1.68
N ALA A 301 11.71 -19.50 0.54
CA ALA A 301 11.42 -18.18 -0.02
C ALA A 301 10.57 -17.32 0.92
N LEU A 302 9.55 -17.88 1.57
CA LEU A 302 8.74 -17.16 2.55
C LEU A 302 9.55 -16.72 3.78
N LYS A 303 10.41 -17.62 4.31
CA LYS A 303 11.27 -17.32 5.46
C LYS A 303 12.22 -16.17 5.15
N GLU A 304 12.83 -16.18 3.98
CA GLU A 304 13.72 -15.09 3.52
C GLU A 304 12.95 -13.78 3.32
N SER A 305 11.78 -13.83 2.68
CA SER A 305 10.94 -12.63 2.49
C SER A 305 10.50 -12.02 3.81
N ARG A 306 10.09 -12.84 4.79
CA ARG A 306 9.79 -12.39 6.16
C ARG A 306 10.99 -11.71 6.81
N ARG A 307 12.19 -12.30 6.68
CA ARG A 307 13.43 -11.71 7.21
C ARG A 307 13.67 -10.31 6.65
N VAL A 308 13.48 -10.14 5.35
CA VAL A 308 13.65 -8.84 4.67
C VAL A 308 12.58 -7.84 5.13
N ILE A 309 11.30 -8.25 5.23
CA ILE A 309 10.23 -7.39 5.76
C ILE A 309 10.60 -6.89 7.16
N PHE A 310 11.05 -7.77 8.07
CA PHE A 310 11.43 -7.38 9.42
C PHE A 310 12.64 -6.45 9.46
N GLN A 311 13.58 -6.56 8.52
CA GLN A 311 14.68 -5.60 8.39
C GLN A 311 14.18 -4.20 8.05
N TYR A 312 13.23 -4.07 7.11
CA TYR A 312 12.63 -2.79 6.77
C TYR A 312 11.77 -2.23 7.92
N LEU A 313 11.01 -3.06 8.63
CA LEU A 313 10.24 -2.63 9.80
C LEU A 313 11.15 -2.15 10.95
N ALA A 314 12.28 -2.80 11.15
CA ALA A 314 13.27 -2.36 12.13
C ALA A 314 13.89 -1.00 11.74
N ALA A 315 14.23 -0.81 10.45
CA ALA A 315 14.70 0.47 9.92
C ALA A 315 13.66 1.58 10.06
N ALA A 316 12.38 1.27 9.79
CA ALA A 316 11.27 2.20 10.00
C ALA A 316 11.19 2.65 11.47
N ASN A 317 11.17 1.72 12.42
CA ASN A 317 11.11 2.05 13.84
C ASN A 317 12.35 2.81 14.32
N GLN A 318 13.52 2.47 13.79
CA GLN A 318 14.76 3.20 14.11
C GLN A 318 14.69 4.67 13.64
N SER A 319 14.07 4.94 12.51
CA SER A 319 13.90 6.32 12.02
C SER A 319 13.07 7.18 12.98
N LEU A 320 12.13 6.58 13.73
CA LEU A 320 11.31 7.30 14.71
C LEU A 320 12.06 7.73 15.98
N ALA A 321 13.28 7.23 16.21
CA ALA A 321 14.03 7.49 17.44
C ALA A 321 14.41 8.97 17.63
N VAL A 322 14.50 9.75 16.56
CA VAL A 322 14.79 11.18 16.60
C VAL A 322 13.61 12.04 17.07
N LEU A 323 12.39 11.49 16.97
CA LEU A 323 11.16 12.20 17.34
C LEU A 323 10.93 12.15 18.85
N PRO A 324 10.35 13.22 19.44
CA PRO A 324 9.91 13.16 20.82
C PRO A 324 8.85 12.09 21.06
N GLU A 325 8.72 11.62 22.29
CA GLU A 325 7.64 10.73 22.65
C GLU A 325 6.29 11.41 22.49
N SER A 326 5.38 10.80 21.73
CA SER A 326 4.06 11.31 21.44
C SER A 326 3.11 10.19 21.05
N HIS A 327 1.81 10.46 21.11
CA HIS A 327 0.80 9.52 20.63
C HIS A 327 0.95 9.21 19.15
N GLY A 328 1.35 10.19 18.34
CA GLY A 328 1.62 10.00 16.90
C GLY A 328 2.78 9.04 16.66
N ARG A 329 3.93 9.25 17.36
CA ARG A 329 5.08 8.33 17.28
C ARG A 329 4.71 6.92 17.72
N ALA A 330 3.96 6.77 18.83
CA ALA A 330 3.50 5.47 19.30
C ALA A 330 2.58 4.78 18.28
N ALA A 331 1.67 5.51 17.65
CA ALA A 331 0.78 4.96 16.63
C ALA A 331 1.55 4.53 15.35
N LEU A 332 2.58 5.26 14.92
CA LEU A 332 3.46 4.85 13.82
C LEU A 332 4.21 3.55 14.18
N THR A 333 4.71 3.41 15.40
CA THR A 333 5.33 2.17 15.89
C THR A 333 4.33 1.01 15.87
N MET A 334 3.12 1.22 16.38
CA MET A 334 2.04 0.21 16.36
C MET A 334 1.68 -0.21 14.92
N LEU A 335 1.75 0.69 13.95
CA LEU A 335 1.50 0.37 12.54
C LEU A 335 2.58 -0.57 11.97
N SER A 336 3.85 -0.33 12.30
CA SER A 336 4.95 -1.24 11.94
C SER A 336 4.80 -2.61 12.59
N GLU A 337 4.45 -2.67 13.87
CA GLU A 337 4.18 -3.91 14.60
C GLU A 337 2.98 -4.67 14.04
N PHE A 338 1.93 -3.93 13.63
CA PHE A 338 0.76 -4.52 12.99
C PHE A 338 1.15 -5.25 11.70
N LEU A 339 1.94 -4.61 10.83
CA LEU A 339 2.43 -5.25 9.61
C LEU A 339 3.33 -6.46 9.94
N GLY A 340 4.16 -6.37 10.98
CA GLY A 340 4.97 -7.49 11.47
C GLY A 340 4.11 -8.69 11.89
N ARG A 341 3.02 -8.47 12.64
CA ARG A 341 2.07 -9.54 13.02
C ARG A 341 1.39 -10.16 11.81
N GLN A 342 0.95 -9.36 10.83
CA GLN A 342 0.38 -9.88 9.59
C GLN A 342 1.41 -10.73 8.82
N THR A 343 2.68 -10.32 8.82
CA THR A 343 3.78 -11.07 8.18
C THR A 343 4.02 -12.42 8.84
N ILE A 344 3.91 -12.53 10.18
CA ILE A 344 4.05 -13.80 10.90
C ILE A 344 2.89 -14.75 10.58
N ALA A 345 1.68 -14.23 10.47
CA ALA A 345 0.48 -15.02 10.19
C ALA A 345 0.40 -15.54 8.74
N LEU A 346 1.20 -15.00 7.81
CA LEU A 346 1.17 -15.40 6.40
C LEU A 346 1.72 -16.83 6.22
N GLY A 347 1.02 -17.69 5.50
CA GLY A 347 1.45 -19.06 5.20
C GLY A 347 1.33 -20.03 6.38
N GLY A 348 0.49 -19.68 7.38
CA GLY A 348 0.12 -20.54 8.51
C GLY A 348 -1.27 -21.11 8.34
#